data_b851e62eb81f3ce32b0c404ad04661f4
#
_entry.id   b851e62eb81f3ce32b0c404ad04661f4
#
_cell.length_a   1.000
_cell.length_b   1.000
_cell.length_c   1.000
_cell.angle_alpha   90.00
_cell.angle_beta   90.00
_cell.angle_gamma   90.00
#
_symmetry.space_group_name_H-M   'P 1'
#
loop_
_entity.id
_entity.type
_entity.pdbx_description
1 polymer ?
#
loop_
_entity_poly.entity_id
_entity_poly.type
_entity_poly.pdbx_seq_one_letter_code
_entity_poly.pdbx_strand_id
1 'polypeptide(L)'
;MFDTCWVILITGEIADHGNPRAFTRIGTAHEKMGDLAQAIEFYHKSLTEYRTPDALTKLRNAEKTKEKSEKESYMDPAKAEEARELGQKKFQEGDWPGAVEAFNEMTKRAPTDPRGYSNRAAALIKLMAFPQAVQDCDEAISRDPKFIRAYMRKGQALVAMKEHNRALDTFTEAAEHDDGTHAREIEQQQQKCLEAQFSARSGETEQQTMERIQNDPEIMSILQDPVMQSILQQAKSDPAALQEHMQNSQVRIKIQKLMAAGVIRLGR
;
A
#
# COMPACT_ATOMS: atom_id res chain seq x y z
N MET A 1 12.39 6.70 44.41
CA MET A 1 12.23 7.70 45.52
C MET A 1 13.23 8.87 45.41
N PHE A 2 14.37 8.75 44.72
CA PHE A 2 15.35 9.84 44.53
C PHE A 2 15.00 10.84 43.41
N ASP A 3 14.19 10.42 42.41
CA ASP A 3 13.91 11.26 41.25
C ASP A 3 12.85 12.34 41.47
N THR A 4 11.89 12.11 42.36
CA THR A 4 10.85 13.09 42.70
C THR A 4 11.39 14.28 43.52
N CYS A 5 12.40 14.06 44.38
CA CYS A 5 13.07 15.15 45.12
C CYS A 5 13.84 16.10 44.20
N TRP A 6 14.44 15.57 43.14
CA TRP A 6 15.20 16.41 42.17
C TRP A 6 14.29 17.33 41.36
N VAL A 7 13.11 16.82 40.96
CA VAL A 7 12.11 17.64 40.23
C VAL A 7 11.55 18.73 41.13
N ILE A 8 11.24 18.44 42.39
CA ILE A 8 10.73 19.42 43.34
C ILE A 8 11.78 20.51 43.63
N LEU A 9 13.06 20.17 43.75
CA LEU A 9 14.14 21.14 43.93
C LEU A 9 14.31 22.03 42.70
N ILE A 10 14.23 21.45 41.48
CA ILE A 10 14.37 22.21 40.23
C ILE A 10 13.11 23.06 39.95
N THR A 11 11.89 22.58 40.27
CA THR A 11 10.66 23.40 40.09
C THR A 11 10.55 24.53 41.12
N GLY A 12 11.04 24.33 42.36
CA GLY A 12 11.03 25.36 43.40
C GLY A 12 11.99 26.53 43.14
N GLU A 13 13.16 26.27 42.55
CA GLU A 13 14.15 27.33 42.23
C GLU A 13 13.86 28.08 40.92
N ILE A 14 13.02 27.54 40.04
CA ILE A 14 12.84 28.03 38.66
C ILE A 14 11.52 28.73 38.44
N ALA A 15 10.56 28.58 39.37
CA ALA A 15 9.27 29.24 39.27
C ALA A 15 9.37 30.78 39.19
N ASP A 16 10.53 31.35 39.49
CA ASP A 16 10.69 32.79 39.67
C ASP A 16 11.31 33.55 38.48
N HIS A 17 11.86 32.90 37.45
CA HIS A 17 12.64 33.67 36.45
C HIS A 17 12.55 33.28 34.98
N GLY A 18 11.52 32.64 34.48
CA GLY A 18 11.30 32.45 33.00
C GLY A 18 12.53 31.97 32.20
N ASN A 19 13.44 31.20 32.82
CA ASN A 19 14.68 30.77 32.17
C ASN A 19 14.42 29.59 31.21
N PRO A 20 14.58 29.77 29.88
CA PRO A 20 14.30 28.74 28.89
C PRO A 20 15.11 27.44 29.08
N ARG A 21 16.39 27.60 29.53
CA ARG A 21 17.27 26.45 29.81
C ARG A 21 16.75 25.61 30.97
N ALA A 22 16.12 26.28 31.92
CA ALA A 22 15.55 25.64 33.09
C ALA A 22 14.30 24.82 32.70
N PHE A 23 13.40 25.39 31.91
CA PHE A 23 12.25 24.65 31.36
C PHE A 23 12.69 23.42 30.55
N THR A 24 13.75 23.56 29.72
CA THR A 24 14.30 22.40 28.99
C THR A 24 14.83 21.31 29.93
N ARG A 25 15.48 21.65 31.04
CA ARG A 25 15.97 20.71 32.05
C ARG A 25 14.82 20.02 32.78
N ILE A 26 13.79 20.73 33.15
CA ILE A 26 12.58 20.18 33.78
C ILE A 26 11.89 19.21 32.81
N GLY A 27 11.71 19.63 31.55
CA GLY A 27 11.15 18.75 30.52
C GLY A 27 11.96 17.46 30.35
N THR A 28 13.31 17.55 30.37
CA THR A 28 14.17 16.36 30.30
C THR A 28 14.06 15.47 31.55
N ALA A 29 13.82 16.04 32.73
CA ALA A 29 13.57 15.26 33.93
C ALA A 29 12.24 14.50 33.85
N HIS A 30 11.17 15.14 33.42
CA HIS A 30 9.88 14.49 33.19
C HIS A 30 9.95 13.39 32.11
N GLU A 31 10.69 13.63 31.03
CA GLU A 31 10.94 12.62 29.99
C GLU A 31 11.62 11.37 30.54
N LYS A 32 12.65 11.54 31.40
CA LYS A 32 13.32 10.40 32.08
C LYS A 32 12.42 9.67 33.09
N MET A 33 11.45 10.34 33.67
CA MET A 33 10.46 9.71 34.54
C MET A 33 9.31 9.04 33.77
N GLY A 34 9.29 9.16 32.43
CA GLY A 34 8.23 8.62 31.58
C GLY A 34 6.99 9.50 31.48
N ASP A 35 6.99 10.69 32.12
CA ASP A 35 5.89 11.64 32.03
C ASP A 35 6.08 12.56 30.80
N LEU A 36 5.79 11.95 29.63
CA LEU A 36 5.93 12.63 28.34
C LEU A 36 4.98 13.82 28.19
N ALA A 37 3.83 13.82 28.88
CA ALA A 37 2.87 14.92 28.79
C ALA A 37 3.46 16.19 29.43
N GLN A 38 3.99 16.07 30.66
CA GLN A 38 4.66 17.18 31.34
C GLN A 38 5.96 17.59 30.62
N ALA A 39 6.73 16.63 30.11
CA ALA A 39 7.93 16.92 29.33
C ALA A 39 7.64 17.83 28.14
N ILE A 40 6.61 17.51 27.35
CA ILE A 40 6.15 18.28 26.19
C ILE A 40 5.72 19.69 26.62
N GLU A 41 4.95 19.82 27.71
CA GLU A 41 4.50 21.11 28.24
C GLU A 41 5.70 22.02 28.58
N PHE A 42 6.70 21.48 29.28
CA PHE A 42 7.89 22.25 29.66
C PHE A 42 8.78 22.57 28.44
N TYR A 43 8.87 21.72 27.45
CA TYR A 43 9.56 22.06 26.20
C TYR A 43 8.85 23.18 25.44
N HIS A 44 7.52 23.22 25.43
CA HIS A 44 6.76 24.33 24.87
C HIS A 44 7.02 25.63 25.64
N LYS A 45 6.99 25.60 26.99
CA LYS A 45 7.34 26.77 27.82
C LYS A 45 8.75 27.28 27.51
N SER A 46 9.72 26.39 27.34
CA SER A 46 11.08 26.78 26.95
C SER A 46 11.12 27.47 25.58
N LEU A 47 10.34 27.00 24.61
CA LEU A 47 10.32 27.53 23.25
C LEU A 47 9.52 28.83 23.12
N THR A 48 8.58 29.10 24.02
CA THR A 48 7.87 30.39 24.09
C THR A 48 8.78 31.52 24.61
N GLU A 49 9.65 31.21 25.57
CA GLU A 49 10.61 32.21 26.10
C GLU A 49 11.79 32.42 25.14
N TYR A 50 12.39 31.32 24.65
CA TYR A 50 13.48 31.39 23.70
C TYR A 50 13.58 30.14 22.81
N ARG A 51 13.60 30.36 21.52
CA ARG A 51 13.62 29.30 20.54
C ARG A 51 15.02 28.74 20.35
N THR A 52 15.32 27.56 20.96
CA THR A 52 16.58 26.87 20.80
C THR A 52 16.40 25.61 19.93
N PRO A 53 17.38 25.24 19.06
CA PRO A 53 17.35 24.00 18.30
C PRO A 53 17.28 22.75 19.17
N ASP A 54 17.93 22.77 20.35
CA ASP A 54 17.93 21.66 21.32
C ASP A 54 16.52 21.41 21.88
N ALA A 55 15.85 22.45 22.38
CA ALA A 55 14.49 22.33 22.91
C ALA A 55 13.50 21.88 21.84
N LEU A 56 13.66 22.36 20.60
CA LEU A 56 12.83 21.93 19.47
C LEU A 56 13.02 20.45 19.13
N THR A 57 14.25 19.99 19.16
CA THR A 57 14.58 18.57 18.90
C THR A 57 14.01 17.67 20.00
N LYS A 58 14.15 18.08 21.26
CA LYS A 58 13.59 17.34 22.41
C LYS A 58 12.07 17.29 22.36
N LEU A 59 11.42 18.42 22.06
CA LEU A 59 9.96 18.45 21.90
C LEU A 59 9.50 17.45 20.85
N ARG A 60 10.08 17.49 19.64
CA ARG A 60 9.72 16.56 18.56
C ARG A 60 9.92 15.09 18.94
N ASN A 61 11.02 14.80 19.65
CA ASN A 61 11.29 13.44 20.10
C ASN A 61 10.28 12.99 21.15
N ALA A 62 9.96 13.84 22.13
CA ALA A 62 8.98 13.54 23.16
C ALA A 62 7.57 13.36 22.57
N GLU A 63 7.15 14.22 21.63
CA GLU A 63 5.88 14.08 20.91
C GLU A 63 5.82 12.75 20.14
N LYS A 64 6.88 12.43 19.40
CA LYS A 64 6.97 11.15 18.64
C LYS A 64 6.93 9.94 19.57
N THR A 65 7.62 10.00 20.71
CA THR A 65 7.63 8.92 21.69
C THR A 65 6.25 8.73 22.32
N LYS A 66 5.57 9.83 22.67
CA LYS A 66 4.20 9.83 23.20
C LYS A 66 3.23 9.23 22.21
N GLU A 67 3.25 9.69 20.94
CA GLU A 67 2.41 9.16 19.87
C GLU A 67 2.64 7.65 19.66
N LYS A 68 3.90 7.21 19.69
CA LYS A 68 4.26 5.79 19.59
C LYS A 68 3.69 4.99 20.76
N SER A 69 3.88 5.47 22.00
CA SER A 69 3.37 4.80 23.20
C SER A 69 1.83 4.74 23.21
N GLU A 70 1.15 5.81 22.80
CA GLU A 70 -0.31 5.83 22.66
C GLU A 70 -0.79 4.82 21.61
N LYS A 71 -0.13 4.74 20.45
CA LYS A 71 -0.43 3.74 19.42
C LYS A 71 -0.20 2.31 19.94
N GLU A 72 0.92 2.07 20.62
CA GLU A 72 1.22 0.75 21.19
C GLU A 72 0.21 0.35 22.29
N SER A 73 -0.20 1.28 23.15
CA SER A 73 -1.21 1.00 24.16
C SER A 73 -2.61 0.77 23.58
N TYR A 74 -2.88 1.29 22.40
CA TYR A 74 -4.13 1.09 21.68
C TYR A 74 -4.21 -0.27 20.99
N MET A 75 -3.06 -0.92 20.74
CA MET A 75 -3.03 -2.23 20.09
C MET A 75 -3.68 -3.29 20.97
N ASP A 76 -4.63 -4.02 20.39
CA ASP A 76 -5.39 -5.06 21.06
C ASP A 76 -5.86 -6.08 20.01
N PRO A 77 -5.19 -7.24 19.90
CA PRO A 77 -5.54 -8.24 18.90
C PRO A 77 -6.96 -8.80 19.07
N ALA A 78 -7.48 -8.88 20.30
CA ALA A 78 -8.84 -9.37 20.53
C ALA A 78 -9.88 -8.38 19.98
N LYS A 79 -9.72 -7.09 20.31
CA LYS A 79 -10.59 -6.03 19.75
C LYS A 79 -10.41 -5.86 18.24
N ALA A 80 -9.23 -6.14 17.68
CA ALA A 80 -9.02 -6.17 16.25
C ALA A 80 -9.87 -7.26 15.59
N GLU A 81 -9.96 -8.44 16.21
CA GLU A 81 -10.78 -9.52 15.68
C GLU A 81 -12.28 -9.22 15.79
N GLU A 82 -12.75 -8.63 16.89
CA GLU A 82 -14.12 -8.13 17.02
C GLU A 82 -14.47 -7.10 15.93
N ALA A 83 -13.55 -6.16 15.69
CA ALA A 83 -13.70 -5.17 14.62
C ALA A 83 -13.73 -5.82 13.22
N ARG A 84 -12.94 -6.88 13.01
CA ARG A 84 -12.96 -7.66 11.76
C ARG A 84 -14.31 -8.32 11.54
N GLU A 85 -14.85 -8.98 12.56
CA GLU A 85 -16.16 -9.65 12.48
C GLU A 85 -17.29 -8.65 12.22
N LEU A 86 -17.28 -7.53 12.92
CA LEU A 86 -18.24 -6.44 12.69
C LEU A 86 -18.14 -5.90 11.26
N GLY A 87 -16.92 -5.68 10.77
CA GLY A 87 -16.68 -5.23 9.40
C GLY A 87 -17.18 -6.22 8.35
N GLN A 88 -16.97 -7.52 8.56
CA GLN A 88 -17.49 -8.56 7.67
C GLN A 88 -19.00 -8.62 7.67
N LYS A 89 -19.64 -8.51 8.84
CA LYS A 89 -21.10 -8.45 8.96
C LYS A 89 -21.67 -7.27 8.19
N LYS A 90 -21.16 -6.07 8.42
CA LYS A 90 -21.56 -4.85 7.70
C LYS A 90 -21.34 -4.97 6.19
N PHE A 91 -20.22 -5.57 5.78
CA PHE A 91 -19.94 -5.82 4.37
C PHE A 91 -20.99 -6.75 3.73
N GLN A 92 -21.42 -7.81 4.42
CA GLN A 92 -22.46 -8.72 3.96
C GLN A 92 -23.85 -8.06 3.89
N GLU A 93 -24.14 -7.15 4.81
CA GLU A 93 -25.38 -6.35 4.85
C GLU A 93 -25.41 -5.25 3.78
N GLY A 94 -24.30 -5.00 3.08
CA GLY A 94 -24.17 -3.93 2.08
C GLY A 94 -23.90 -2.54 2.68
N ASP A 95 -23.67 -2.46 3.99
CA ASP A 95 -23.19 -1.23 4.67
C ASP A 95 -21.69 -1.06 4.45
N TRP A 96 -21.33 -0.64 3.23
CA TRP A 96 -19.93 -0.45 2.85
C TRP A 96 -19.23 0.64 3.66
N PRO A 97 -19.83 1.81 3.94
CA PRO A 97 -19.22 2.81 4.81
C PRO A 97 -18.96 2.29 6.22
N GLY A 98 -19.94 1.64 6.84
CA GLY A 98 -19.78 1.06 8.15
C GLY A 98 -18.75 -0.09 8.18
N ALA A 99 -18.60 -0.84 7.09
CA ALA A 99 -17.52 -1.84 6.97
C ALA A 99 -16.14 -1.17 6.93
N VAL A 100 -15.98 -0.04 6.20
CA VAL A 100 -14.73 0.73 6.18
C VAL A 100 -14.37 1.23 7.58
N GLU A 101 -15.33 1.75 8.36
CA GLU A 101 -15.10 2.20 9.74
C GLU A 101 -14.64 1.06 10.64
N ALA A 102 -15.29 -0.10 10.58
CA ALA A 102 -14.93 -1.26 11.37
C ALA A 102 -13.54 -1.80 11.00
N PHE A 103 -13.22 -1.91 9.70
CA PHE A 103 -11.88 -2.32 9.26
C PHE A 103 -10.81 -1.27 9.56
N ASN A 104 -11.15 0.03 9.61
CA ASN A 104 -10.25 1.06 10.07
C ASN A 104 -9.90 0.88 11.56
N GLU A 105 -10.90 0.53 12.39
CA GLU A 105 -10.62 0.17 13.79
C GLU A 105 -9.72 -1.06 13.89
N MET A 106 -9.95 -2.08 13.07
CA MET A 106 -9.07 -3.26 12.99
C MET A 106 -7.62 -2.87 12.69
N THR A 107 -7.40 -2.00 11.69
CA THR A 107 -6.03 -1.58 11.32
C THR A 107 -5.33 -0.77 12.40
N LYS A 108 -6.07 -0.03 13.23
CA LYS A 108 -5.52 0.69 14.39
C LYS A 108 -5.15 -0.26 15.52
N ARG A 109 -5.98 -1.30 15.78
CA ARG A 109 -5.78 -2.29 16.84
C ARG A 109 -4.70 -3.32 16.49
N ALA A 110 -4.56 -3.67 15.21
CA ALA A 110 -3.57 -4.62 14.71
C ALA A 110 -2.90 -4.08 13.42
N PRO A 111 -2.00 -3.08 13.53
CA PRO A 111 -1.42 -2.41 12.36
C PRO A 111 -0.48 -3.29 11.54
N THR A 112 -0.04 -4.42 12.06
CA THR A 112 0.81 -5.39 11.36
C THR A 112 0.01 -6.47 10.61
N ASP A 113 -1.31 -6.57 10.86
CA ASP A 113 -2.16 -7.57 10.22
C ASP A 113 -2.58 -7.12 8.81
N PRO A 114 -2.16 -7.80 7.72
CA PRO A 114 -2.51 -7.43 6.35
C PRO A 114 -4.01 -7.57 6.07
N ARG A 115 -4.74 -8.42 6.83
CA ARG A 115 -6.16 -8.69 6.62
C ARG A 115 -7.02 -7.44 6.80
N GLY A 116 -6.66 -6.56 7.75
CA GLY A 116 -7.39 -5.33 8.03
C GLY A 116 -7.41 -4.40 6.83
N TYR A 117 -6.25 -4.12 6.28
CA TYR A 117 -6.07 -3.28 5.10
C TYR A 117 -6.75 -3.88 3.87
N SER A 118 -6.51 -5.16 3.60
CA SER A 118 -7.12 -5.82 2.46
C SER A 118 -8.66 -5.87 2.54
N ASN A 119 -9.24 -6.08 3.73
CA ASN A 119 -10.70 -6.07 3.90
C ASN A 119 -11.27 -4.64 3.74
N ARG A 120 -10.57 -3.61 4.24
CA ARG A 120 -10.94 -2.21 4.01
C ARG A 120 -10.89 -1.87 2.53
N ALA A 121 -9.86 -2.32 1.80
CA ALA A 121 -9.77 -2.19 0.35
C ALA A 121 -10.98 -2.79 -0.37
N ALA A 122 -11.45 -3.97 0.05
CA ALA A 122 -12.65 -4.59 -0.54
C ALA A 122 -13.91 -3.72 -0.37
N ALA A 123 -14.09 -3.10 0.80
CA ALA A 123 -15.20 -2.18 1.05
C ALA A 123 -15.05 -0.89 0.23
N LEU A 124 -13.84 -0.34 0.12
CA LEU A 124 -13.54 0.82 -0.71
C LEU A 124 -13.80 0.57 -2.20
N ILE A 125 -13.51 -0.62 -2.71
CA ILE A 125 -13.85 -1.02 -4.10
C ILE A 125 -15.36 -0.95 -4.30
N LYS A 126 -16.16 -1.41 -3.34
CA LYS A 126 -17.64 -1.31 -3.41
C LYS A 126 -18.13 0.13 -3.41
N LEU A 127 -17.43 1.04 -2.75
CA LEU A 127 -17.68 2.48 -2.74
C LEU A 127 -17.07 3.21 -3.96
N MET A 128 -16.47 2.49 -4.91
CA MET A 128 -15.74 3.05 -6.07
C MET A 128 -14.57 3.97 -5.68
N ALA A 129 -14.07 3.87 -4.45
CA ALA A 129 -12.92 4.60 -3.95
C ALA A 129 -11.62 3.86 -4.31
N PHE A 130 -11.40 3.64 -5.61
CA PHE A 130 -10.33 2.78 -6.14
C PHE A 130 -8.91 3.24 -5.75
N PRO A 131 -8.56 4.54 -5.80
CA PRO A 131 -7.21 4.96 -5.41
C PRO A 131 -6.87 4.62 -3.95
N GLN A 132 -7.83 4.82 -3.04
CA GLN A 132 -7.66 4.46 -1.63
C GLN A 132 -7.59 2.94 -1.44
N ALA A 133 -8.38 2.17 -2.20
CA ALA A 133 -8.31 0.71 -2.18
C ALA A 133 -6.94 0.19 -2.64
N VAL A 134 -6.33 0.80 -3.66
CA VAL A 134 -4.97 0.47 -4.11
C VAL A 134 -3.94 0.74 -3.01
N GLN A 135 -4.02 1.90 -2.34
CA GLN A 135 -3.14 2.22 -1.22
C GLN A 135 -3.25 1.21 -0.08
N ASP A 136 -4.47 0.82 0.28
CA ASP A 136 -4.70 -0.19 1.31
C ASP A 136 -4.15 -1.58 0.92
N CYS A 137 -4.25 -1.94 -0.36
CA CYS A 137 -3.65 -3.17 -0.85
C CYS A 137 -2.12 -3.11 -0.79
N ASP A 138 -1.50 -1.97 -1.15
CA ASP A 138 -0.05 -1.75 -1.04
C ASP A 138 0.41 -1.87 0.42
N GLU A 139 -0.37 -1.31 1.37
CA GLU A 139 -0.13 -1.46 2.79
C GLU A 139 -0.23 -2.92 3.26
N ALA A 140 -1.21 -3.70 2.76
CA ALA A 140 -1.33 -5.12 3.07
C ALA A 140 -0.14 -5.92 2.53
N ILE A 141 0.26 -5.69 1.28
CA ILE A 141 1.39 -6.34 0.62
C ILE A 141 2.71 -6.03 1.34
N SER A 142 2.91 -4.78 1.78
CA SER A 142 4.12 -4.39 2.52
C SER A 142 4.28 -5.13 3.83
N ARG A 143 3.18 -5.57 4.47
CA ARG A 143 3.20 -6.34 5.72
C ARG A 143 3.36 -7.82 5.49
N ASP A 144 2.74 -8.34 4.46
CA ASP A 144 2.87 -9.74 4.04
C ASP A 144 2.89 -9.85 2.51
N PRO A 145 4.08 -9.95 1.89
CA PRO A 145 4.23 -10.12 0.45
C PRO A 145 3.60 -11.41 -0.10
N LYS A 146 3.26 -12.38 0.75
CA LYS A 146 2.59 -13.62 0.34
C LYS A 146 1.06 -13.55 0.48
N PHE A 147 0.53 -12.40 0.86
CA PHE A 147 -0.91 -12.24 1.03
C PHE A 147 -1.61 -12.00 -0.32
N ILE A 148 -1.77 -13.05 -1.11
CA ILE A 148 -2.26 -13.04 -2.51
C ILE A 148 -3.58 -12.29 -2.67
N ARG A 149 -4.48 -12.34 -1.67
CA ARG A 149 -5.76 -11.61 -1.72
C ARG A 149 -5.60 -10.09 -1.88
N ALA A 150 -4.50 -9.50 -1.37
CA ALA A 150 -4.25 -8.08 -1.55
C ALA A 150 -3.90 -7.74 -3.00
N TYR A 151 -3.06 -8.54 -3.65
CA TYR A 151 -2.76 -8.39 -5.09
C TYR A 151 -4.01 -8.52 -5.94
N MET A 152 -4.86 -9.53 -5.64
CA MET A 152 -6.10 -9.74 -6.37
C MET A 152 -7.03 -8.52 -6.29
N ARG A 153 -7.20 -7.94 -5.11
CA ARG A 153 -8.01 -6.73 -4.91
C ARG A 153 -7.38 -5.50 -5.55
N LYS A 154 -6.05 -5.34 -5.45
CA LYS A 154 -5.31 -4.27 -6.13
C LYS A 154 -5.53 -4.33 -7.64
N GLY A 155 -5.35 -5.51 -8.23
CA GLY A 155 -5.59 -5.71 -9.66
C GLY A 155 -7.03 -5.41 -10.06
N GLN A 156 -8.02 -5.83 -9.29
CA GLN A 156 -9.44 -5.50 -9.53
C GLN A 156 -9.71 -3.99 -9.49
N ALA A 157 -9.13 -3.27 -8.52
CA ALA A 157 -9.25 -1.81 -8.43
C ALA A 157 -8.61 -1.13 -9.64
N LEU A 158 -7.42 -1.57 -10.07
CA LEU A 158 -6.73 -1.05 -11.25
C LEU A 158 -7.49 -1.32 -12.55
N VAL A 159 -8.10 -2.49 -12.70
CA VAL A 159 -8.98 -2.79 -13.86
C VAL A 159 -10.18 -1.83 -13.89
N ALA A 160 -10.81 -1.57 -12.73
CA ALA A 160 -11.90 -0.61 -12.64
C ALA A 160 -11.48 0.83 -12.98
N MET A 161 -10.22 1.19 -12.72
CA MET A 161 -9.60 2.47 -13.14
C MET A 161 -9.16 2.47 -14.61
N LYS A 162 -9.34 1.37 -15.33
CA LYS A 162 -8.85 1.14 -16.72
C LYS A 162 -7.31 1.13 -16.86
N GLU A 163 -6.62 0.93 -15.77
CA GLU A 163 -5.15 0.82 -15.72
C GLU A 163 -4.71 -0.62 -15.94
N HIS A 164 -5.08 -1.18 -17.09
CA HIS A 164 -4.96 -2.62 -17.39
C HIS A 164 -3.52 -3.13 -17.34
N ASN A 165 -2.53 -2.35 -17.80
CA ASN A 165 -1.13 -2.77 -17.76
C ASN A 165 -0.67 -2.96 -16.31
N ARG A 166 -0.93 -1.98 -15.43
CA ARG A 166 -0.60 -2.08 -14.01
C ARG A 166 -1.32 -3.23 -13.31
N ALA A 167 -2.58 -3.50 -13.72
CA ALA A 167 -3.33 -4.64 -13.20
C ALA A 167 -2.66 -5.97 -13.59
N LEU A 168 -2.22 -6.11 -14.85
CA LEU A 168 -1.51 -7.31 -15.32
C LEU A 168 -0.18 -7.51 -14.60
N ASP A 169 0.59 -6.44 -14.38
CA ASP A 169 1.83 -6.48 -13.59
C ASP A 169 1.54 -6.95 -12.16
N THR A 170 0.49 -6.40 -11.53
CA THR A 170 0.07 -6.80 -10.17
C THR A 170 -0.34 -8.28 -10.11
N PHE A 171 -1.07 -8.81 -11.08
CA PHE A 171 -1.41 -10.23 -11.12
C PHE A 171 -0.20 -11.11 -11.41
N THR A 172 0.80 -10.61 -12.12
CA THR A 172 2.05 -11.31 -12.36
C THR A 172 2.88 -11.40 -11.08
N GLU A 173 3.00 -10.31 -10.33
CA GLU A 173 3.61 -10.28 -9.01
C GLU A 173 2.89 -11.26 -8.05
N ALA A 174 1.55 -11.31 -8.10
CA ALA A 174 0.78 -12.27 -7.33
C ALA A 174 1.18 -13.72 -7.64
N ALA A 175 1.38 -14.04 -8.93
CA ALA A 175 1.79 -15.39 -9.36
C ALA A 175 3.22 -15.75 -8.92
N GLU A 176 4.12 -14.78 -8.80
CA GLU A 176 5.49 -14.97 -8.31
C GLU A 176 5.54 -15.26 -6.81
N HIS A 177 4.58 -14.73 -6.05
CA HIS A 177 4.49 -14.90 -4.60
C HIS A 177 3.55 -16.05 -4.18
N ASP A 178 2.76 -16.59 -5.11
CA ASP A 178 1.82 -17.70 -4.83
C ASP A 178 2.57 -19.05 -4.75
N ASP A 179 2.15 -19.87 -3.82
CA ASP A 179 2.62 -21.24 -3.67
C ASP A 179 1.92 -22.26 -4.61
N GLY A 180 1.10 -21.76 -5.53
CA GLY A 180 0.27 -22.54 -6.45
C GLY A 180 -1.19 -22.69 -6.02
N THR A 181 -1.52 -22.26 -4.80
CA THR A 181 -2.89 -22.40 -4.25
C THR A 181 -3.90 -21.50 -4.97
N HIS A 182 -3.48 -20.33 -5.43
CA HIS A 182 -4.33 -19.34 -6.09
C HIS A 182 -4.08 -19.23 -7.61
N ALA A 183 -3.21 -20.06 -8.16
CA ALA A 183 -2.77 -19.97 -9.57
C ALA A 183 -3.94 -19.85 -10.56
N ARG A 184 -4.98 -20.67 -10.38
CA ARG A 184 -6.17 -20.66 -11.23
C ARG A 184 -6.97 -19.35 -11.13
N GLU A 185 -7.08 -18.80 -9.93
CA GLU A 185 -7.78 -17.53 -9.70
C GLU A 185 -7.02 -16.37 -10.32
N ILE A 186 -5.69 -16.35 -10.15
CA ILE A 186 -4.80 -15.35 -10.74
C ILE A 186 -4.92 -15.39 -12.28
N GLU A 187 -4.83 -16.56 -12.88
CA GLU A 187 -4.96 -16.72 -14.32
C GLU A 187 -6.33 -16.22 -14.84
N GLN A 188 -7.42 -16.52 -14.14
CA GLN A 188 -8.74 -16.00 -14.47
C GLN A 188 -8.82 -14.48 -14.44
N GLN A 189 -8.18 -13.83 -13.45
CA GLN A 189 -8.17 -12.38 -13.36
C GLN A 189 -7.29 -11.74 -14.44
N GLN A 190 -6.15 -12.35 -14.76
CA GLN A 190 -5.32 -11.94 -15.90
C GLN A 190 -6.12 -12.00 -17.21
N GLN A 191 -6.81 -13.10 -17.43
CA GLN A 191 -7.63 -13.28 -18.64
C GLN A 191 -8.75 -12.23 -18.73
N LYS A 192 -9.49 -11.99 -17.64
CA LYS A 192 -10.51 -10.94 -17.59
C LYS A 192 -9.94 -9.54 -17.84
N CYS A 193 -8.74 -9.26 -17.32
CA CYS A 193 -8.06 -7.99 -17.54
C CYS A 193 -7.70 -7.80 -19.02
N LEU A 194 -7.17 -8.85 -19.68
CA LEU A 194 -6.87 -8.86 -21.11
C LEU A 194 -8.12 -8.67 -21.96
N GLU A 195 -9.23 -9.35 -21.63
CA GLU A 195 -10.52 -9.22 -22.31
C GLU A 195 -11.08 -7.78 -22.16
N ALA A 196 -11.01 -7.21 -20.97
CA ALA A 196 -11.43 -5.82 -20.71
C ALA A 196 -10.60 -4.83 -21.51
N GLN A 197 -9.28 -5.04 -21.57
CA GLN A 197 -8.37 -4.22 -22.35
C GLN A 197 -8.66 -4.32 -23.85
N PHE A 198 -8.90 -5.53 -24.35
CA PHE A 198 -9.27 -5.76 -25.74
C PHE A 198 -10.63 -5.13 -26.09
N SER A 199 -11.63 -5.31 -25.24
CA SER A 199 -12.96 -4.70 -25.44
C SER A 199 -12.91 -3.19 -25.46
N ALA A 200 -12.09 -2.56 -24.60
CA ALA A 200 -11.91 -1.11 -24.59
C ALA A 200 -11.29 -0.57 -25.89
N ARG A 201 -10.62 -1.43 -26.66
CA ARG A 201 -9.95 -1.10 -27.93
C ARG A 201 -10.70 -1.53 -29.19
N SER A 202 -11.86 -2.16 -29.05
CA SER A 202 -12.61 -2.75 -30.17
C SER A 202 -13.08 -1.73 -31.22
N GLY A 203 -12.99 -0.41 -30.91
CA GLY A 203 -13.31 0.68 -31.86
C GLY A 203 -12.09 1.49 -32.35
N GLU A 204 -10.86 1.11 -31.96
CA GLU A 204 -9.66 1.83 -32.40
C GLU A 204 -9.37 1.56 -33.89
N THR A 205 -9.04 2.62 -34.63
CA THR A 205 -8.52 2.49 -35.98
C THR A 205 -7.07 1.98 -35.96
N GLU A 206 -6.62 1.46 -37.11
CA GLU A 206 -5.25 0.95 -37.23
C GLU A 206 -4.19 2.05 -36.98
N GLN A 207 -4.49 3.30 -37.38
CA GLN A 207 -3.64 4.45 -37.12
C GLN A 207 -3.54 4.79 -35.63
N GLN A 208 -4.67 4.78 -34.90
CA GLN A 208 -4.70 5.02 -33.47
C GLN A 208 -3.97 3.93 -32.70
N THR A 209 -4.10 2.67 -33.13
CA THR A 209 -3.36 1.55 -32.55
C THR A 209 -1.85 1.74 -32.73
N MET A 210 -1.41 2.11 -33.95
CA MET A 210 0.01 2.32 -34.24
C MET A 210 0.60 3.48 -33.43
N GLU A 211 -0.10 4.61 -33.36
CA GLU A 211 0.33 5.79 -32.60
C GLU A 211 0.46 5.45 -31.10
N ARG A 212 -0.47 4.69 -30.55
CA ARG A 212 -0.41 4.25 -29.15
C ARG A 212 0.76 3.30 -28.89
N ILE A 213 1.02 2.35 -29.80
CA ILE A 213 2.17 1.43 -29.71
C ILE A 213 3.49 2.21 -29.71
N GLN A 214 3.60 3.21 -30.59
CA GLN A 214 4.80 4.04 -30.68
C GLN A 214 5.03 4.90 -29.44
N ASN A 215 3.95 5.32 -28.77
CA ASN A 215 4.01 6.14 -27.56
C ASN A 215 4.10 5.32 -26.27
N ASP A 216 4.02 3.99 -26.32
CA ASP A 216 4.14 3.12 -25.18
C ASP A 216 5.59 2.61 -25.03
N PRO A 217 6.38 3.16 -24.07
CA PRO A 217 7.80 2.82 -23.95
C PRO A 217 8.02 1.34 -23.57
N GLU A 218 7.06 0.73 -22.87
CA GLU A 218 7.15 -0.68 -22.48
C GLU A 218 6.99 -1.58 -23.72
N ILE A 219 5.97 -1.34 -24.51
CA ILE A 219 5.73 -2.11 -25.75
C ILE A 219 6.91 -1.91 -26.73
N MET A 220 7.42 -0.68 -26.85
CA MET A 220 8.60 -0.41 -27.67
C MET A 220 9.84 -1.16 -27.17
N SER A 221 10.06 -1.23 -25.87
CA SER A 221 11.16 -2.01 -25.27
C SER A 221 11.04 -3.50 -25.59
N ILE A 222 9.83 -4.06 -25.50
CA ILE A 222 9.58 -5.47 -25.83
C ILE A 222 9.84 -5.73 -27.33
N LEU A 223 9.42 -4.82 -28.19
CA LEU A 223 9.63 -4.94 -29.65
C LEU A 223 11.09 -4.77 -30.06
N GLN A 224 11.88 -4.07 -29.26
CA GLN A 224 13.33 -3.90 -29.50
C GLN A 224 14.16 -5.04 -28.90
N ASP A 225 13.58 -5.89 -28.05
CA ASP A 225 14.27 -7.06 -27.46
C ASP A 225 14.62 -8.09 -28.57
N PRO A 226 15.92 -8.37 -28.82
CA PRO A 226 16.33 -9.32 -29.87
C PRO A 226 15.72 -10.71 -29.72
N VAL A 227 15.54 -11.18 -28.49
CA VAL A 227 14.91 -12.47 -28.19
C VAL A 227 13.45 -12.45 -28.62
N MET A 228 12.72 -11.39 -28.29
CA MET A 228 11.32 -11.24 -28.69
C MET A 228 11.17 -11.10 -30.20
N GLN A 229 12.08 -10.36 -30.87
CA GLN A 229 12.08 -10.26 -32.33
C GLN A 229 12.25 -11.63 -33.01
N SER A 230 13.17 -12.46 -32.51
CA SER A 230 13.36 -13.83 -33.00
C SER A 230 12.11 -14.68 -32.82
N ILE A 231 11.49 -14.64 -31.62
CA ILE A 231 10.25 -15.38 -31.31
C ILE A 231 9.10 -14.92 -32.24
N LEU A 232 8.94 -13.60 -32.43
CA LEU A 232 7.90 -13.04 -33.30
C LEU A 232 8.13 -13.41 -34.78
N GLN A 233 9.39 -13.52 -35.20
CA GLN A 233 9.72 -13.97 -36.55
C GLN A 233 9.42 -15.45 -36.74
N GLN A 234 9.75 -16.31 -35.77
CA GLN A 234 9.38 -17.71 -35.79
C GLN A 234 7.85 -17.91 -35.80
N ALA A 235 7.12 -17.15 -34.97
CA ALA A 235 5.66 -17.22 -34.89
C ALA A 235 4.96 -16.87 -36.22
N LYS A 236 5.59 -16.04 -37.08
CA LYS A 236 5.06 -15.74 -38.42
C LYS A 236 5.14 -16.95 -39.37
N SER A 237 6.18 -17.78 -39.25
CA SER A 237 6.38 -18.97 -40.07
C SER A 237 5.74 -20.21 -39.48
N ASP A 238 5.73 -20.32 -38.15
CA ASP A 238 5.13 -21.43 -37.40
C ASP A 238 4.39 -20.93 -36.16
N PRO A 239 3.05 -20.82 -36.22
CA PRO A 239 2.25 -20.40 -35.06
C PRO A 239 2.32 -21.38 -33.87
N ALA A 240 2.67 -22.66 -34.09
CA ALA A 240 2.81 -23.64 -33.04
C ALA A 240 4.05 -23.38 -32.16
N ALA A 241 5.13 -22.82 -32.75
CA ALA A 241 6.33 -22.43 -32.00
C ALA A 241 6.03 -21.37 -30.94
N LEU A 242 5.00 -20.53 -31.15
CA LEU A 242 4.59 -19.55 -30.15
C LEU A 242 4.12 -20.22 -28.84
N GLN A 243 3.43 -21.34 -28.95
CA GLN A 243 2.94 -22.08 -27.76
C GLN A 243 4.09 -22.68 -26.94
N GLU A 244 5.17 -23.13 -27.58
CA GLU A 244 6.36 -23.60 -26.86
C GLU A 244 7.02 -22.46 -26.11
N HIS A 245 7.19 -21.32 -26.77
CA HIS A 245 7.77 -20.14 -26.11
C HIS A 245 6.90 -19.61 -24.95
N MET A 246 5.59 -19.76 -25.00
CA MET A 246 4.68 -19.40 -23.91
C MET A 246 4.80 -20.29 -22.65
N GLN A 247 5.53 -21.40 -22.70
CA GLN A 247 5.85 -22.17 -21.49
C GLN A 247 6.80 -21.40 -20.57
N ASN A 248 7.64 -20.52 -21.12
CA ASN A 248 8.47 -19.62 -20.34
C ASN A 248 7.60 -18.45 -19.82
N SER A 249 7.52 -18.29 -18.49
CA SER A 249 6.69 -17.29 -17.83
C SER A 249 7.00 -15.87 -18.30
N GLN A 250 8.28 -15.51 -18.42
CA GLN A 250 8.72 -14.17 -18.83
C GLN A 250 8.36 -13.88 -20.29
N VAL A 251 8.55 -14.84 -21.17
CA VAL A 251 8.17 -14.72 -22.59
C VAL A 251 6.65 -14.63 -22.73
N ARG A 252 5.92 -15.45 -22.00
CA ARG A 252 4.44 -15.45 -21.98
C ARG A 252 3.89 -14.08 -21.61
N ILE A 253 4.42 -13.43 -20.55
CA ILE A 253 4.01 -12.10 -20.13
C ILE A 253 4.24 -11.07 -21.26
N LYS A 254 5.43 -11.08 -21.86
CA LYS A 254 5.76 -10.19 -22.99
C LYS A 254 4.83 -10.41 -24.18
N ILE A 255 4.56 -11.65 -24.54
CA ILE A 255 3.63 -12.00 -25.63
C ILE A 255 2.21 -11.53 -25.31
N GLN A 256 1.73 -11.76 -24.09
CA GLN A 256 0.41 -11.30 -23.64
C GLN A 256 0.29 -9.76 -23.69
N LYS A 257 1.33 -9.02 -23.30
CA LYS A 257 1.37 -7.56 -23.44
C LYS A 257 1.32 -7.13 -24.90
N LEU A 258 2.03 -7.78 -25.81
CA LEU A 258 1.98 -7.48 -27.24
C LEU A 258 0.61 -7.82 -27.86
N MET A 259 -0.03 -8.92 -27.45
CA MET A 259 -1.39 -9.27 -27.87
C MET A 259 -2.39 -8.22 -27.35
N ALA A 260 -2.29 -7.88 -26.08
CA ALA A 260 -3.11 -6.84 -25.47
C ALA A 260 -2.90 -5.46 -26.11
N ALA A 261 -1.69 -5.14 -26.56
CA ALA A 261 -1.39 -3.94 -27.33
C ALA A 261 -1.94 -3.97 -28.77
N GLY A 262 -2.37 -5.14 -29.28
CA GLY A 262 -2.85 -5.30 -30.64
C GLY A 262 -1.74 -5.45 -31.69
N VAL A 263 -0.50 -5.67 -31.23
CA VAL A 263 0.66 -5.92 -32.11
C VAL A 263 0.56 -7.32 -32.74
N ILE A 264 0.14 -8.30 -31.97
CA ILE A 264 -0.09 -9.68 -32.40
C ILE A 264 -1.60 -9.89 -32.51
N ARG A 265 -2.08 -10.15 -33.72
CA ARG A 265 -3.45 -10.63 -33.95
C ARG A 265 -3.35 -12.12 -34.25
N LEU A 266 -3.82 -12.96 -33.33
CA LEU A 266 -4.01 -14.38 -33.65
C LEU A 266 -5.07 -14.44 -34.74
N GLY A 267 -4.66 -14.83 -35.96
CA GLY A 267 -5.58 -14.98 -37.07
C GLY A 267 -6.74 -15.91 -36.70
N ARG A 268 -7.95 -15.49 -37.09
CA ARG A 268 -9.15 -16.34 -37.05
C ARG A 268 -8.99 -17.47 -38.03
#